data_3d30d91a4f69aecbb9ab44e9b64daa75
#
_entry.id   3d30d91a4f69aecbb9ab44e9b64daa75
#
_cell.length_a   1.000
_cell.length_b   1.000
_cell.length_c   1.000
_cell.angle_alpha   90.00
_cell.angle_beta   90.00
_cell.angle_gamma   90.00
#
_symmetry.space_group_name_H-M   'P 1'
#
loop_
_entity.id
_entity.type
_entity.pdbx_description
1 polymer ?
#
loop_
_entity_poly.entity_id
_entity_poly.type
_entity_poly.pdbx_seq_one_letter_code
_entity_poly.pdbx_strand_id
1 'polypeptide(L)'
;NNPLVAIQHDGDLSKIEDNSTLNSIISHEEIVMNEKHKSKYSIIINCFLFMGTNKPVSIADSKSGLLRRLIDVHPSGRLVSMNDYVNLVQNINFELGAIADYCIKKYKKMGSGYYQKYQPKEMMFETNTLYNFVFDNSLVFDNSEYFQLKQLYDMYKVYCDDSGEQYPLKKRTFRA
;
A
#
# COMPACT_ATOMS: atom_id res chain seq x y z
N ASN A 1 15.32 21.82 8.83
CA ASN A 1 14.85 20.73 9.72
C ASN A 1 14.49 19.51 8.87
N ASN A 2 15.18 18.41 9.08
CA ASN A 2 14.76 17.11 8.54
C ASN A 2 13.94 16.40 9.61
N PRO A 3 12.60 16.34 9.49
CA PRO A 3 11.79 15.60 10.45
C PRO A 3 12.13 14.11 10.34
N LEU A 4 12.17 13.40 11.47
CA LEU A 4 12.35 11.94 11.48
C LEU A 4 11.09 11.22 10.98
N VAL A 5 9.93 11.83 11.15
CA VAL A 5 8.63 11.30 10.78
C VAL A 5 7.82 12.39 10.09
N ALA A 6 7.20 12.06 8.97
CA ALA A 6 6.20 12.87 8.30
C ALA A 6 4.87 12.12 8.28
N ILE A 7 3.77 12.80 8.57
CA ILE A 7 2.44 12.22 8.62
C ILE A 7 1.53 12.98 7.67
N GLN A 8 0.92 12.28 6.74
CA GLN A 8 -0.15 12.79 5.89
C GLN A 8 -1.47 12.19 6.38
N HIS A 9 -2.39 13.04 6.80
CA HIS A 9 -3.75 12.65 7.19
C HIS A 9 -4.68 12.68 5.97
N ASP A 10 -5.63 11.77 5.94
CA ASP A 10 -6.75 11.76 4.97
C ASP A 10 -6.32 11.88 3.50
N GLY A 11 -5.23 11.20 3.14
CA GLY A 11 -4.82 11.09 1.74
C GLY A 11 -5.77 10.21 0.93
N ASP A 12 -6.08 10.60 -0.31
CA ASP A 12 -6.73 9.68 -1.25
C ASP A 12 -5.66 8.88 -1.99
N LEU A 13 -5.43 7.66 -1.55
CA LEU A 13 -4.47 6.72 -2.12
C LEU A 13 -5.18 5.62 -2.95
N SER A 14 -6.47 5.79 -3.23
CA SER A 14 -7.25 4.79 -3.96
C SER A 14 -6.75 4.58 -5.40
N LYS A 15 -6.02 5.55 -5.94
CA LYS A 15 -5.41 5.43 -7.27
C LYS A 15 -4.13 6.25 -7.33
N ILE A 16 -2.99 5.58 -7.27
CA ILE A 16 -1.69 6.21 -7.46
C ILE A 16 -1.28 6.01 -8.93
N GLU A 17 -1.44 7.05 -9.75
CA GLU A 17 -1.11 7.02 -11.18
C GLU A 17 0.38 7.25 -11.44
N ASP A 18 0.96 8.26 -10.79
CA ASP A 18 2.38 8.57 -10.85
C ASP A 18 3.04 8.36 -9.49
N ASN A 19 3.79 7.30 -9.39
CA ASN A 19 4.53 6.92 -8.19
C ASN A 19 6.02 7.29 -8.25
N SER A 20 6.45 8.02 -9.27
CA SER A 20 7.86 8.41 -9.42
C SER A 20 8.35 9.27 -8.26
N THR A 21 7.62 10.32 -7.92
CA THR A 21 7.95 11.21 -6.79
C THR A 21 7.95 10.45 -5.47
N LEU A 22 6.95 9.59 -5.24
CA LEU A 22 6.87 8.79 -4.02
C LEU A 22 8.03 7.78 -3.93
N ASN A 23 8.38 7.15 -5.05
CA ASN A 23 9.56 6.29 -5.12
C ASN A 23 10.85 7.03 -4.78
N SER A 24 11.05 8.23 -5.32
CA SER A 24 12.23 9.05 -5.03
C SER A 24 12.29 9.47 -3.56
N ILE A 25 11.14 9.85 -2.95
CA ILE A 25 11.07 10.15 -1.51
C ILE A 25 11.49 8.92 -0.69
N ILE A 26 10.89 7.76 -0.97
CA ILE A 26 11.15 6.53 -0.20
C ILE A 26 12.58 6.00 -0.42
N SER A 27 13.15 6.25 -1.59
CA SER A 27 14.53 5.85 -1.93
C SER A 27 15.57 6.86 -1.44
N HIS A 28 15.15 7.96 -0.81
CA HIS A 28 16.03 9.07 -0.37
C HIS A 28 16.84 9.68 -1.53
N GLU A 29 16.21 9.76 -2.69
CA GLU A 29 16.79 10.41 -3.86
C GLU A 29 16.58 11.93 -3.81
N GLU A 30 17.38 12.65 -4.57
CA GLU A 30 17.25 14.11 -4.71
C GLU A 30 15.98 14.47 -5.46
N ILE A 31 15.16 15.37 -4.89
CA ILE A 31 13.92 15.84 -5.45
C ILE A 31 14.01 17.32 -5.72
N VAL A 32 13.63 17.73 -6.93
CA VAL A 32 13.58 19.14 -7.30
C VAL A 32 12.28 19.76 -6.80
N MET A 33 12.40 20.70 -5.89
CA MET A 33 11.27 21.48 -5.38
C MET A 33 11.07 22.74 -6.21
N ASN A 34 9.82 22.98 -6.58
CA ASN A 34 9.43 24.17 -7.32
C ASN A 34 8.34 24.92 -6.54
N GLU A 35 8.78 25.82 -5.68
CA GLU A 35 7.88 26.69 -4.93
C GLU A 35 7.57 27.94 -5.73
N LYS A 36 6.30 28.36 -5.65
CA LYS A 36 5.85 29.60 -6.32
C LYS A 36 6.65 30.80 -5.79
N HIS A 37 7.20 31.60 -6.71
CA HIS A 37 8.02 32.78 -6.41
C HIS A 37 9.40 32.51 -5.77
N LYS A 38 9.88 31.28 -5.83
CA LYS A 38 11.25 30.94 -5.39
C LYS A 38 12.04 30.27 -6.52
N SER A 39 13.36 30.36 -6.44
CA SER A 39 14.23 29.57 -7.33
C SER A 39 14.06 28.08 -7.03
N LYS A 40 14.13 27.25 -8.06
CA LYS A 40 14.15 25.80 -7.88
C LYS A 40 15.34 25.40 -7.02
N TYR A 41 15.11 24.49 -6.10
CA TYR A 41 16.13 23.90 -5.26
C TYR A 41 15.92 22.41 -5.12
N SER A 42 16.97 21.67 -4.85
CA SER A 42 16.90 20.23 -4.61
C SER A 42 16.97 19.92 -3.12
N ILE A 43 16.22 18.91 -2.71
CA ILE A 43 16.26 18.39 -1.34
C ILE A 43 16.29 16.86 -1.35
N ILE A 44 16.88 16.29 -0.31
CA ILE A 44 16.74 14.87 0.03
C ILE A 44 15.85 14.79 1.25
N ILE A 45 14.73 14.05 1.13
CA ILE A 45 13.82 13.82 2.24
C ILE A 45 14.23 12.51 2.92
N ASN A 46 14.69 12.63 4.16
CA ASN A 46 15.10 11.47 4.96
C ASN A 46 14.21 11.36 6.19
N CYS A 47 13.00 10.86 6.00
CA CYS A 47 12.03 10.66 7.07
C CYS A 47 11.24 9.37 6.86
N PHE A 48 10.66 8.85 7.93
CA PHE A 48 9.66 7.81 7.85
C PHE A 48 8.30 8.46 7.51
N LEU A 49 7.68 7.98 6.43
CA LEU A 49 6.43 8.56 5.94
C LEU A 49 5.24 7.68 6.37
N PHE A 50 4.31 8.28 7.11
CA PHE A 50 3.01 7.70 7.41
C PHE A 50 1.93 8.36 6.56
N MET A 51 1.09 7.56 5.92
CA MET A 51 -0.02 8.05 5.12
C MET A 51 -1.31 7.37 5.59
N GLY A 52 -2.26 8.18 6.07
CA GLY A 52 -3.60 7.71 6.44
C GLY A 52 -4.55 7.82 5.24
N THR A 53 -5.35 6.78 5.00
CA THR A 53 -6.38 6.77 3.97
C THR A 53 -7.61 6.01 4.45
N ASN A 54 -8.79 6.46 4.02
CA ASN A 54 -10.07 5.80 4.29
C ASN A 54 -10.48 4.85 3.15
N LYS A 55 -9.66 4.75 2.11
CA LYS A 55 -9.92 3.89 0.95
C LYS A 55 -8.77 2.90 0.79
N PRO A 56 -9.04 1.72 0.23
CA PRO A 56 -7.97 0.80 -0.15
C PRO A 56 -6.94 1.48 -1.04
N VAL A 57 -5.67 1.16 -0.82
CA VAL A 57 -4.59 1.70 -1.65
C VAL A 57 -4.47 0.86 -2.91
N SER A 58 -4.64 1.50 -4.07
CA SER A 58 -4.44 0.86 -5.37
C SER A 58 -3.33 1.56 -6.14
N ILE A 59 -2.40 0.79 -6.69
CA ILE A 59 -1.24 1.29 -7.42
C ILE A 59 -1.35 0.82 -8.87
N ALA A 60 -1.56 1.74 -9.81
CA ALA A 60 -1.77 1.43 -11.22
C ALA A 60 -0.59 0.66 -11.83
N ASP A 61 0.65 0.98 -11.43
CA ASP A 61 1.84 0.25 -11.88
C ASP A 61 2.41 -0.65 -10.77
N SER A 62 1.95 -1.88 -10.72
CA SER A 62 2.44 -2.90 -9.78
C SER A 62 3.92 -3.27 -9.98
N LYS A 63 4.51 -2.94 -11.13
CA LYS A 63 5.92 -3.22 -11.47
C LYS A 63 6.87 -2.14 -10.99
N SER A 64 6.38 -0.98 -10.58
CA SER A 64 7.20 0.18 -10.18
C SER A 64 8.12 -0.09 -8.97
N GLY A 65 7.97 -1.22 -8.31
CA GLY A 65 8.73 -1.55 -7.11
C GLY A 65 8.25 -0.79 -5.86
N LEU A 66 7.21 0.03 -5.95
CA LEU A 66 6.63 0.75 -4.83
C LEU A 66 6.05 -0.21 -3.79
N LEU A 67 5.32 -1.24 -4.22
CA LEU A 67 4.70 -2.23 -3.33
C LEU A 67 5.67 -2.85 -2.31
N ARG A 68 6.90 -3.14 -2.73
CA ARG A 68 7.92 -3.74 -1.84
C ARG A 68 8.46 -2.76 -0.79
N ARG A 69 8.12 -1.48 -0.89
CA ARG A 69 8.58 -0.40 0.00
C ARG A 69 7.49 0.09 0.94
N LEU A 70 6.27 -0.42 0.77
CA LEU A 70 5.12 -0.04 1.57
C LEU A 70 4.84 -1.09 2.63
N ILE A 71 4.42 -0.63 3.80
CA ILE A 71 3.90 -1.45 4.88
C ILE A 71 2.46 -0.99 5.09
N ASP A 72 1.51 -1.86 4.83
CA ASP A 72 0.11 -1.61 5.10
C ASP A 72 -0.25 -1.99 6.54
N VAL A 73 -1.00 -1.13 7.18
CA VAL A 73 -1.49 -1.33 8.54
C VAL A 73 -2.99 -1.13 8.55
N HIS A 74 -3.71 -2.20 8.78
CA HIS A 74 -5.16 -2.19 8.84
C HIS A 74 -5.66 -2.13 10.28
N PRO A 75 -6.64 -1.26 10.58
CA PRO A 75 -7.31 -1.29 11.86
C PRO A 75 -7.99 -2.63 12.08
N SER A 76 -8.05 -3.09 13.33
CA SER A 76 -8.69 -4.36 13.67
C SER A 76 -10.23 -4.37 13.45
N GLY A 77 -10.81 -3.23 13.12
CA GLY A 77 -12.26 -3.04 13.03
C GLY A 77 -12.99 -3.06 14.38
N ARG A 78 -12.27 -3.24 15.49
CA ARG A 78 -12.87 -3.24 16.83
C ARG A 78 -13.26 -1.82 17.21
N LEU A 79 -14.56 -1.58 17.33
CA LEU A 79 -15.09 -0.31 17.85
C LEU A 79 -14.88 -0.24 19.36
N VAL A 80 -14.45 0.91 19.82
CA VAL A 80 -14.25 1.23 21.23
C VAL A 80 -15.33 2.25 21.64
N SER A 81 -15.93 2.08 22.82
CA SER A 81 -16.89 3.07 23.33
C SER A 81 -16.21 4.43 23.52
N MET A 82 -16.98 5.53 23.48
CA MET A 82 -16.42 6.87 23.65
C MET A 82 -15.70 7.02 25.00
N ASN A 83 -16.26 6.45 26.07
CA ASN A 83 -15.64 6.49 27.40
C ASN A 83 -14.32 5.72 27.44
N ASP A 84 -14.31 4.53 26.86
CA ASP A 84 -13.09 3.71 26.77
C ASP A 84 -12.04 4.38 25.89
N TYR A 85 -12.46 5.06 24.80
CA TYR A 85 -11.55 5.80 23.94
C TYR A 85 -10.83 6.93 24.69
N VAL A 86 -11.56 7.74 25.45
CA VAL A 86 -10.97 8.82 26.26
C VAL A 86 -9.96 8.26 27.27
N ASN A 87 -10.33 7.19 27.98
CA ASN A 87 -9.45 6.53 28.94
C ASN A 87 -8.22 5.94 28.24
N LEU A 88 -8.40 5.31 27.07
CA LEU A 88 -7.32 4.73 26.28
C LEU A 88 -6.30 5.80 25.85
N VAL A 89 -6.77 6.95 25.35
CA VAL A 89 -5.90 8.06 24.94
C VAL A 89 -5.11 8.61 26.11
N GLN A 90 -5.74 8.77 27.27
CA GLN A 90 -5.05 9.20 28.49
C GLN A 90 -3.99 8.19 28.93
N ASN A 91 -4.33 6.90 28.93
CA ASN A 91 -3.39 5.83 29.29
C ASN A 91 -2.21 5.74 28.32
N ILE A 92 -2.44 5.88 27.01
CA ILE A 92 -1.37 5.90 26.00
C ILE A 92 -0.38 7.03 26.32
N ASN A 93 -0.87 8.24 26.59
CA ASN A 93 -0.01 9.36 26.92
C ASN A 93 0.83 9.12 28.19
N PHE A 94 0.25 8.47 29.17
CA PHE A 94 0.93 8.11 30.42
C PHE A 94 1.97 7.00 30.21
N GLU A 95 1.69 6.05 29.30
CA GLU A 95 2.50 4.84 29.09
C GLU A 95 3.50 4.96 27.93
N LEU A 96 3.70 6.15 27.34
CA LEU A 96 4.58 6.34 26.17
C LEU A 96 5.96 5.72 26.34
N GLY A 97 6.55 5.82 27.54
CA GLY A 97 7.86 5.23 27.83
C GLY A 97 7.85 3.70 27.75
N ALA A 98 6.81 3.06 28.29
CA ALA A 98 6.66 1.60 28.24
C ALA A 98 6.38 1.11 26.81
N ILE A 99 5.58 1.86 26.05
CA ILE A 99 5.32 1.57 24.64
C ILE A 99 6.62 1.65 23.83
N ALA A 100 7.40 2.71 24.03
CA ALA A 100 8.69 2.87 23.34
C ALA A 100 9.67 1.73 23.69
N ASP A 101 9.80 1.38 24.95
CA ASP A 101 10.64 0.26 25.39
C ASP A 101 10.19 -1.08 24.76
N TYR A 102 8.88 -1.33 24.75
CA TYR A 102 8.32 -2.51 24.09
C TYR A 102 8.65 -2.56 22.59
N CYS A 103 8.46 -1.44 21.87
CA CYS A 103 8.78 -1.35 20.46
C CYS A 103 10.26 -1.60 20.19
N ILE A 104 11.17 -1.02 20.99
CA ILE A 104 12.61 -1.22 20.87
C ILE A 104 12.99 -2.68 21.11
N LYS A 105 12.42 -3.32 22.14
CA LYS A 105 12.65 -4.73 22.43
C LYS A 105 12.17 -5.62 21.28
N LYS A 106 10.99 -5.33 20.72
CA LYS A 106 10.47 -6.05 19.56
C LYS A 106 11.37 -5.89 18.34
N TYR A 107 11.77 -4.66 18.01
CA TYR A 107 12.67 -4.39 16.90
C TYR A 107 14.00 -5.14 17.04
N LYS A 108 14.63 -5.10 18.22
CA LYS A 108 15.87 -5.84 18.49
C LYS A 108 15.71 -7.34 18.31
N LYS A 109 14.56 -7.90 18.73
CA LYS A 109 14.25 -9.32 18.58
C LYS A 109 14.04 -9.72 17.12
N MET A 110 13.39 -8.87 16.32
CA MET A 110 13.09 -9.12 14.91
C MET A 110 14.33 -8.98 14.02
N GLY A 111 15.25 -8.12 14.40
CA GLY A 111 16.46 -7.80 13.64
C GLY A 111 16.22 -6.86 12.47
N SER A 112 17.30 -6.37 11.85
CA SER A 112 17.23 -5.36 10.79
C SER A 112 16.58 -5.83 9.48
N GLY A 113 16.52 -7.15 9.28
CA GLY A 113 15.95 -7.76 8.07
C GLY A 113 14.48 -8.17 8.19
N TYR A 114 13.77 -7.76 9.23
CA TYR A 114 12.40 -8.23 9.51
C TYR A 114 11.40 -7.95 8.38
N TYR A 115 11.60 -6.88 7.61
CA TYR A 115 10.73 -6.47 6.52
C TYR A 115 11.09 -7.09 5.16
N GLN A 116 12.22 -7.79 5.03
CA GLN A 116 12.68 -8.34 3.75
C GLN A 116 11.72 -9.35 3.13
N LYS A 117 10.96 -10.06 3.96
CA LYS A 117 9.94 -11.03 3.53
C LYS A 117 8.53 -10.48 3.61
N TYR A 118 8.39 -9.23 4.03
CA TYR A 118 7.08 -8.61 4.14
C TYR A 118 6.51 -8.33 2.74
N GLN A 119 5.24 -8.62 2.58
CA GLN A 119 4.47 -8.29 1.39
C GLN A 119 3.14 -7.68 1.83
N PRO A 120 2.77 -6.50 1.34
CA PRO A 120 1.48 -5.87 1.63
C PRO A 120 0.37 -6.58 0.84
N LYS A 121 -0.08 -7.73 1.35
CA LYS A 121 -0.96 -8.66 0.62
C LYS A 121 -2.28 -8.03 0.21
N GLU A 122 -2.92 -7.26 1.09
CA GLU A 122 -4.19 -6.61 0.78
C GLU A 122 -4.01 -5.53 -0.28
N MET A 123 -2.96 -4.73 -0.17
CA MET A 123 -2.62 -3.73 -1.18
C MET A 123 -2.22 -4.36 -2.52
N MET A 124 -1.50 -5.47 -2.50
CA MET A 124 -1.19 -6.26 -3.69
C MET A 124 -2.45 -6.85 -4.32
N PHE A 125 -3.38 -7.28 -3.50
CA PHE A 125 -4.68 -7.77 -3.92
C PHE A 125 -5.44 -6.68 -4.67
N GLU A 126 -5.63 -5.52 -4.07
CA GLU A 126 -6.33 -4.38 -4.68
C GLU A 126 -5.64 -3.85 -5.96
N THR A 127 -4.34 -4.12 -6.10
CA THR A 127 -3.53 -3.67 -7.25
C THR A 127 -3.44 -4.71 -8.36
N ASN A 128 -3.70 -5.97 -8.07
CA ASN A 128 -3.55 -7.07 -9.03
C ASN A 128 -4.89 -7.48 -9.65
N THR A 129 -5.23 -6.87 -10.77
CA THR A 129 -6.49 -7.13 -11.51
C THR A 129 -6.68 -8.61 -11.87
N LEU A 130 -5.61 -9.36 -12.15
CA LEU A 130 -5.74 -10.80 -12.40
C LEU A 130 -6.14 -11.55 -11.14
N TYR A 131 -5.58 -11.18 -10.00
CA TYR A 131 -5.94 -11.82 -8.73
C TYR A 131 -7.40 -11.53 -8.37
N ASN A 132 -7.84 -10.28 -8.52
CA ASN A 132 -9.23 -9.88 -8.29
C ASN A 132 -10.18 -10.61 -9.23
N PHE A 133 -9.82 -10.70 -10.52
CA PHE A 133 -10.58 -11.47 -11.50
C PHE A 133 -10.77 -12.92 -11.06
N VAL A 134 -9.72 -13.61 -10.60
CA VAL A 134 -9.80 -14.99 -10.13
C VAL A 134 -10.65 -15.09 -8.87
N PHE A 135 -10.48 -14.17 -7.94
CA PHE A 135 -11.23 -14.18 -6.68
C PHE A 135 -12.73 -13.91 -6.89
N ASP A 136 -13.08 -12.88 -7.66
CA ASP A 136 -14.47 -12.52 -7.91
C ASP A 136 -15.23 -13.60 -8.72
N ASN A 137 -14.49 -14.37 -9.51
CA ASN A 137 -15.04 -15.50 -10.28
C ASN A 137 -14.79 -16.87 -9.64
N SER A 138 -14.34 -16.93 -8.39
CA SER A 138 -13.98 -18.19 -7.72
C SER A 138 -15.11 -19.23 -7.74
N LEU A 139 -16.35 -18.82 -7.48
CA LEU A 139 -17.51 -19.73 -7.53
C LEU A 139 -17.75 -20.34 -8.92
N VAL A 140 -17.46 -19.59 -9.98
CA VAL A 140 -17.56 -20.08 -11.37
C VAL A 140 -16.45 -21.08 -11.64
N PHE A 141 -15.23 -20.81 -11.13
CA PHE A 141 -14.09 -21.68 -11.30
C PHE A 141 -14.21 -22.97 -10.50
N ASP A 142 -14.71 -22.90 -9.27
CA ASP A 142 -14.90 -24.06 -8.39
C ASP A 142 -15.97 -25.03 -8.92
N ASN A 143 -16.95 -24.52 -9.67
CA ASN A 143 -18.03 -25.32 -10.26
C ASN A 143 -17.72 -25.86 -11.67
N SER A 144 -16.53 -25.60 -12.19
CA SER A 144 -16.13 -25.96 -13.55
C SER A 144 -14.91 -26.86 -13.53
N GLU A 145 -14.99 -27.99 -14.22
CA GLU A 145 -13.85 -28.93 -14.30
C GLU A 145 -12.68 -28.37 -15.12
N TYR A 146 -12.96 -27.57 -16.13
CA TYR A 146 -11.94 -26.92 -16.97
C TYR A 146 -12.48 -25.71 -17.71
N PHE A 147 -11.58 -24.82 -18.09
CA PHE A 147 -11.85 -23.68 -18.95
C PHE A 147 -10.94 -23.70 -20.19
N GLN A 148 -11.50 -23.34 -21.34
CA GLN A 148 -10.68 -23.05 -22.49
C GLN A 148 -9.93 -21.73 -22.27
N LEU A 149 -8.62 -21.72 -22.50
CA LEU A 149 -7.78 -20.52 -22.33
C LEU A 149 -8.34 -19.29 -23.07
N LYS A 150 -8.99 -19.49 -24.23
CA LYS A 150 -9.59 -18.40 -24.99
C LYS A 150 -10.75 -17.77 -24.20
N GLN A 151 -11.68 -18.59 -23.71
CA GLN A 151 -12.83 -18.13 -22.93
C GLN A 151 -12.40 -17.40 -21.67
N LEU A 152 -11.45 -17.99 -20.93
CA LEU A 152 -10.93 -17.40 -19.71
C LEU A 152 -10.26 -16.04 -19.96
N TYR A 153 -9.50 -15.92 -21.05
CA TYR A 153 -8.86 -14.66 -21.41
C TYR A 153 -9.87 -13.63 -21.90
N ASP A 154 -10.92 -14.01 -22.59
CA ASP A 154 -11.99 -13.09 -23.00
C ASP A 154 -12.79 -12.60 -21.78
N MET A 155 -13.11 -13.46 -20.81
CA MET A 155 -13.67 -13.05 -19.51
C MET A 155 -12.76 -12.06 -18.78
N TYR A 156 -11.47 -12.34 -18.70
CA TYR A 156 -10.50 -11.45 -18.08
C TYR A 156 -10.43 -10.08 -18.75
N LYS A 157 -10.53 -10.01 -20.09
CA LYS A 157 -10.56 -8.71 -20.79
C LYS A 157 -11.82 -7.89 -20.44
N VAL A 158 -12.98 -8.53 -20.41
CA VAL A 158 -14.22 -7.87 -19.99
C VAL A 158 -14.09 -7.34 -18.56
N TYR A 159 -13.55 -8.15 -17.66
CA TYR A 159 -13.29 -7.74 -16.28
C TYR A 159 -12.33 -6.55 -16.19
N CYS A 160 -11.27 -6.53 -17.01
CA CYS A 160 -10.35 -5.39 -17.07
C CYS A 160 -11.03 -4.12 -17.56
N ASP A 161 -11.85 -4.22 -18.60
CA ASP A 161 -12.60 -3.08 -19.14
C ASP A 161 -13.57 -2.51 -18.09
N ASP A 162 -14.30 -3.38 -17.41
CA ASP A 162 -15.24 -3.00 -16.34
C ASP A 162 -14.52 -2.40 -15.12
N SER A 163 -13.34 -2.90 -14.79
CA SER A 163 -12.51 -2.43 -13.66
C SER A 163 -11.68 -1.19 -14.00
N GLY A 164 -11.67 -0.74 -15.25
CA GLY A 164 -10.86 0.39 -15.72
C GLY A 164 -9.35 0.10 -15.72
N GLU A 165 -8.95 -1.17 -15.88
CA GLU A 165 -7.54 -1.57 -15.97
C GLU A 165 -6.90 -1.04 -17.25
N GLN A 166 -5.92 -0.18 -17.12
CA GLN A 166 -5.24 0.45 -18.26
C GLN A 166 -4.23 -0.49 -18.95
N TYR A 167 -3.71 -1.47 -18.23
CA TYR A 167 -2.63 -2.33 -18.69
C TYR A 167 -2.95 -3.82 -18.52
N PRO A 168 -4.01 -4.35 -19.16
CA PRO A 168 -4.37 -5.75 -19.04
C PRO A 168 -3.24 -6.66 -19.51
N LEU A 169 -3.10 -7.81 -18.86
CA LEU A 169 -2.08 -8.79 -19.26
C LEU A 169 -2.28 -9.23 -20.71
N LYS A 170 -1.20 -9.28 -21.46
CA LYS A 170 -1.23 -9.90 -22.79
C LYS A 170 -1.51 -11.39 -22.67
N LYS A 171 -2.21 -11.98 -23.64
CA LYS A 171 -2.61 -13.38 -23.63
C LYS A 171 -1.44 -14.34 -23.34
N ARG A 172 -0.24 -14.03 -23.84
CA ARG A 172 0.98 -14.81 -23.56
C ARG A 172 1.34 -14.84 -22.07
N THR A 173 1.24 -13.68 -21.41
CA THR A 173 1.55 -13.55 -19.96
C THR A 173 0.44 -14.15 -19.10
N PHE A 174 -0.81 -14.02 -19.54
CA PHE A 174 -1.97 -14.61 -18.87
C PHE A 174 -1.92 -16.15 -18.85
N ARG A 175 -1.28 -16.77 -19.84
CA ARG A 175 -1.11 -18.23 -19.96
C ARG A 175 -0.01 -18.77 -19.03
N ALA A 176 0.98 -17.95 -18.67
CA ALA A 176 2.16 -18.38 -17.91
C ALA A 176 1.84 -18.55 -16.42
#